data_52a374135ffa8a5c95221297ce19c048
#
_entry.id   52a374135ffa8a5c95221297ce19c048
#
_cell.length_a   1.000
_cell.length_b   1.000
_cell.length_c   1.000
_cell.angle_alpha   90.00
_cell.angle_beta   90.00
_cell.angle_gamma   90.00
#
_symmetry.space_group_name_H-M   'P 1'
#
loop_
_entity.id
_entity.type
_entity.pdbx_description
1 polymer ?
#
loop_
_entity_poly.entity_id
_entity_poly.type
_entity_poly.pdbx_seq_one_letter_code
_entity_poly.pdbx_strand_id
1 'polypeptide(L)'
;YGGKYKTDDNVILEIDADGNRRVRFRPTPARETPEAMEQLELAYLDARSDANINQLLLIPCVILDFLCIHPFRDGNGRMSRLLSLLLLYKNGFDAGKYVSFEEQINDYKAYYYEALRQSSAGWETNENSYFPFIENFLSTLYMCYKELDKRFAVVNGKKVTKKARVE
;
A
#
# COMPACT_ATOMS: atom_id res chain seq x y z
N TYR A 1 -17.10 -4.50 15.50
CA TYR A 1 -16.97 -4.94 14.09
C TYR A 1 -15.53 -5.27 13.67
N GLY A 2 -14.55 -5.20 14.58
CA GLY A 2 -13.15 -5.50 14.27
C GLY A 2 -12.88 -6.99 14.17
N GLY A 3 -11.99 -7.41 13.23
CA GLY A 3 -11.42 -8.75 13.20
C GLY A 3 -12.24 -9.82 12.49
N LYS A 4 -13.27 -9.46 11.73
CA LYS A 4 -14.04 -10.42 10.92
C LYS A 4 -13.90 -10.10 9.43
N TYR A 5 -13.72 -11.14 8.63
CA TYR A 5 -13.80 -11.03 7.18
C TYR A 5 -15.23 -10.70 6.72
N LYS A 6 -15.36 -10.24 5.48
CA LYS A 6 -16.66 -10.00 4.85
C LYS A 6 -17.48 -11.27 4.77
N THR A 7 -18.79 -11.13 4.95
CA THR A 7 -19.78 -12.22 4.88
C THR A 7 -20.52 -12.25 3.55
N ASP A 8 -20.45 -11.13 2.82
CA ASP A 8 -21.13 -10.94 1.55
C ASP A 8 -20.13 -10.48 0.50
N ASP A 9 -20.37 -10.86 -0.75
CA ASP A 9 -19.53 -10.44 -1.87
C ASP A 9 -19.62 -8.92 -2.04
N ASN A 10 -18.49 -8.29 -2.27
CA ASN A 10 -18.40 -6.87 -2.57
C ASN A 10 -17.88 -6.65 -3.99
N VAL A 11 -18.14 -5.47 -4.51
CA VAL A 11 -17.63 -5.02 -5.81
C VAL A 11 -17.01 -3.65 -5.66
N ILE A 12 -15.94 -3.40 -6.40
CA ILE A 12 -15.32 -2.08 -6.48
C ILE A 12 -15.93 -1.38 -7.70
N LEU A 13 -16.60 -0.27 -7.42
CA LEU A 13 -17.24 0.55 -8.44
C LEU A 13 -16.33 1.73 -8.80
N GLU A 14 -16.41 2.15 -10.06
CA GLU A 14 -15.91 3.45 -10.50
C GLU A 14 -17.08 4.26 -11.09
N ILE A 15 -16.92 5.58 -11.04
CA ILE A 15 -17.85 6.52 -11.68
C ILE A 15 -17.13 7.07 -12.90
N ASP A 16 -17.71 6.88 -14.06
CA ASP A 16 -17.17 7.43 -15.31
C ASP A 16 -17.40 8.95 -15.43
N ALA A 17 -16.89 9.56 -16.49
CA ALA A 17 -17.01 10.99 -16.73
C ALA A 17 -18.47 11.45 -16.89
N ASP A 18 -19.38 10.56 -17.27
CA ASP A 18 -20.81 10.81 -17.46
C ASP A 18 -21.62 10.56 -16.18
N GLY A 19 -20.96 10.17 -15.07
CA GLY A 19 -21.58 9.90 -13.77
C GLY A 19 -22.17 8.48 -13.63
N ASN A 20 -21.97 7.60 -14.61
CA ASN A 20 -22.46 6.24 -14.53
C ASN A 20 -21.55 5.37 -13.66
N ARG A 21 -22.17 4.49 -12.88
CA ARG A 21 -21.45 3.51 -12.07
C ARG A 21 -21.20 2.24 -12.88
N ARG A 22 -19.93 1.83 -12.94
CA ARG A 22 -19.56 0.53 -13.51
C ARG A 22 -18.71 -0.27 -12.54
N VAL A 23 -18.76 -1.60 -12.63
CA VAL A 23 -17.91 -2.48 -11.86
C VAL A 23 -16.51 -2.37 -12.42
N ARG A 24 -15.58 -1.88 -11.58
CA ARG A 24 -14.17 -1.78 -11.92
C ARG A 24 -13.43 -3.08 -11.65
N PHE A 25 -13.74 -3.73 -10.53
CA PHE A 25 -13.06 -4.93 -10.08
C PHE A 25 -13.98 -5.78 -9.19
N ARG A 26 -13.88 -7.09 -9.29
CA ARG A 26 -14.56 -8.06 -8.43
C ARG A 26 -13.52 -8.72 -7.53
N PRO A 27 -13.50 -8.41 -6.24
CA PRO A 27 -12.63 -9.06 -5.27
C PRO A 27 -12.97 -10.54 -5.09
N THR A 28 -12.06 -11.27 -4.44
CA THR A 28 -12.30 -12.65 -4.01
C THR A 28 -13.67 -12.78 -3.34
N PRO A 29 -14.49 -13.80 -3.68
CA PRO A 29 -15.78 -14.04 -3.04
C PRO A 29 -15.67 -14.19 -1.52
N ALA A 30 -16.72 -13.79 -0.81
CA ALA A 30 -16.71 -13.82 0.67
C ALA A 30 -16.40 -15.21 1.24
N ARG A 31 -16.95 -16.27 0.63
CA ARG A 31 -16.73 -17.68 1.04
C ARG A 31 -15.27 -18.13 0.88
N GLU A 32 -14.54 -17.55 -0.07
CA GLU A 32 -13.15 -17.92 -0.39
C GLU A 32 -12.14 -17.01 0.31
N THR A 33 -12.61 -15.90 0.88
CA THR A 33 -11.75 -14.88 1.52
C THR A 33 -10.87 -15.43 2.65
N PRO A 34 -11.36 -16.30 3.58
CA PRO A 34 -10.51 -16.83 4.65
C PRO A 34 -9.33 -17.64 4.10
N GLU A 35 -9.58 -18.53 3.15
CA GLU A 35 -8.54 -19.33 2.51
C GLU A 35 -7.55 -18.48 1.71
N ALA A 36 -8.05 -17.52 0.93
CA ALA A 36 -7.19 -16.61 0.17
C ALA A 36 -6.25 -15.79 1.08
N MET A 37 -6.73 -15.35 2.24
CA MET A 37 -5.90 -14.62 3.22
C MET A 37 -4.86 -15.52 3.87
N GLU A 38 -5.19 -16.78 4.19
CA GLU A 38 -4.24 -17.77 4.69
C GLU A 38 -3.15 -18.08 3.65
N GLN A 39 -3.52 -18.27 2.39
CA GLN A 39 -2.58 -18.50 1.30
C GLN A 39 -1.66 -17.28 1.08
N LEU A 40 -2.20 -16.06 1.15
CA LEU A 40 -1.39 -14.84 1.06
C LEU A 40 -0.36 -14.76 2.20
N GLU A 41 -0.75 -15.09 3.43
CA GLU A 41 0.17 -15.12 4.58
C GLU A 41 1.28 -16.15 4.39
N LEU A 42 0.92 -17.39 4.01
CA LEU A 42 1.89 -18.48 3.79
C LEU A 42 2.86 -18.12 2.64
N ALA A 43 2.35 -17.60 1.53
CA ALA A 43 3.19 -17.17 0.40
C ALA A 43 4.15 -16.02 0.80
N TYR A 44 3.68 -15.06 1.60
CA TYR A 44 4.54 -14.01 2.13
C TYR A 44 5.63 -14.58 3.06
N LEU A 45 5.29 -15.49 3.97
CA LEU A 45 6.25 -16.09 4.90
C LEU A 45 7.32 -16.91 4.17
N ASP A 46 6.93 -17.64 3.14
CA ASP A 46 7.85 -18.39 2.29
C ASP A 46 8.78 -17.46 1.51
N ALA A 47 8.21 -16.51 0.75
CA ALA A 47 8.97 -15.57 -0.07
C ALA A 47 9.92 -14.68 0.75
N ARG A 48 9.53 -14.24 1.96
CA ARG A 48 10.41 -13.43 2.81
C ARG A 48 11.61 -14.20 3.35
N SER A 49 11.55 -15.52 3.39
CA SER A 49 12.65 -16.38 3.85
C SER A 49 13.70 -16.61 2.76
N ASP A 50 13.38 -16.35 1.49
CA ASP A 50 14.31 -16.45 0.37
C ASP A 50 15.21 -15.20 0.29
N ALA A 51 16.51 -15.39 0.50
CA ALA A 51 17.49 -14.30 0.44
C ALA A 51 17.64 -13.66 -0.96
N ASN A 52 17.15 -14.31 -2.02
CA ASN A 52 17.18 -13.77 -3.38
C ASN A 52 16.01 -12.81 -3.65
N ILE A 53 14.98 -12.80 -2.80
CA ILE A 53 13.82 -11.94 -2.98
C ILE A 53 14.03 -10.61 -2.24
N ASN A 54 14.04 -9.52 -3.01
CA ASN A 54 14.15 -8.18 -2.44
C ASN A 54 12.82 -7.78 -1.78
N GLN A 55 12.88 -7.46 -0.48
CA GLN A 55 11.70 -7.11 0.31
C GLN A 55 10.95 -5.86 -0.23
N LEU A 56 11.66 -4.91 -0.84
CA LEU A 56 11.01 -3.75 -1.48
C LEU A 56 10.16 -4.12 -2.69
N LEU A 57 10.41 -5.26 -3.32
CA LEU A 57 9.59 -5.77 -4.42
C LEU A 57 8.48 -6.69 -3.87
N LEU A 58 8.75 -7.45 -2.83
CA LEU A 58 7.77 -8.36 -2.22
C LEU A 58 6.63 -7.59 -1.54
N ILE A 59 6.94 -6.53 -0.79
CA ILE A 59 5.93 -5.77 -0.05
C ILE A 59 4.79 -5.28 -0.96
N PRO A 60 5.02 -4.55 -2.06
CA PRO A 60 3.92 -4.11 -2.92
C PRO A 60 3.14 -5.26 -3.56
N CYS A 61 3.74 -6.42 -3.83
CA CYS A 61 3.01 -7.59 -4.30
C CYS A 61 1.98 -8.06 -3.27
N VAL A 62 2.40 -8.22 -2.02
CA VAL A 62 1.51 -8.60 -0.90
C VAL A 62 0.40 -7.57 -0.70
N ILE A 63 0.70 -6.28 -0.82
CA ILE A 63 -0.31 -5.21 -0.69
C ILE A 63 -1.31 -5.24 -1.84
N LEU A 64 -0.87 -5.49 -3.07
CA LEU A 64 -1.76 -5.65 -4.21
C LEU A 64 -2.71 -6.84 -4.03
N ASP A 65 -2.17 -8.00 -3.65
CA ASP A 65 -2.98 -9.21 -3.42
C ASP A 65 -3.99 -8.99 -2.29
N PHE A 66 -3.58 -8.36 -1.19
CA PHE A 66 -4.51 -7.97 -0.12
C PHE A 66 -5.65 -7.08 -0.65
N LEU A 67 -5.34 -6.11 -1.52
CA LEU A 67 -6.33 -5.23 -2.11
C LEU A 67 -7.25 -5.96 -3.11
N CYS A 68 -6.74 -6.96 -3.82
CA CYS A 68 -7.52 -7.79 -4.73
C CYS A 68 -8.42 -8.80 -3.99
N ILE A 69 -7.93 -9.40 -2.91
CA ILE A 69 -8.75 -10.22 -2.00
C ILE A 69 -9.85 -9.38 -1.35
N HIS A 70 -9.51 -8.16 -0.93
CA HIS A 70 -10.44 -7.19 -0.32
C HIS A 70 -11.19 -7.77 0.87
N PRO A 71 -10.48 -8.23 1.94
CA PRO A 71 -11.03 -9.15 2.91
C PRO A 71 -12.12 -8.58 3.81
N PHE A 72 -12.22 -7.27 3.95
CA PHE A 72 -13.18 -6.63 4.85
C PHE A 72 -14.34 -5.99 4.08
N ARG A 73 -15.46 -5.80 4.76
CA ARG A 73 -16.61 -5.09 4.20
C ARG A 73 -16.28 -3.62 3.87
N ASP A 74 -15.48 -2.98 4.72
CA ASP A 74 -14.97 -1.61 4.56
C ASP A 74 -13.58 -1.46 5.17
N GLY A 75 -12.87 -0.42 4.79
CA GLY A 75 -11.57 -0.07 5.35
C GLY A 75 -10.37 -0.78 4.74
N ASN A 76 -10.55 -1.59 3.67
CA ASN A 76 -9.44 -2.31 3.04
C ASN A 76 -8.30 -1.38 2.58
N GLY A 77 -8.63 -0.21 2.02
CA GLY A 77 -7.62 0.78 1.64
C GLY A 77 -6.84 1.35 2.83
N ARG A 78 -7.48 1.58 3.98
CA ARG A 78 -6.80 2.01 5.22
C ARG A 78 -5.92 0.90 5.77
N MET A 79 -6.45 -0.33 5.79
CA MET A 79 -5.71 -1.49 6.25
C MET A 79 -4.50 -1.80 5.37
N SER A 80 -4.62 -1.68 4.05
CA SER A 80 -3.50 -1.88 3.13
C SER A 80 -2.37 -0.87 3.37
N ARG A 81 -2.70 0.39 3.65
CA ARG A 81 -1.70 1.42 3.99
C ARG A 81 -1.01 1.16 5.34
N LEU A 82 -1.78 0.73 6.35
CA LEU A 82 -1.19 0.32 7.64
C LEU A 82 -0.31 -0.92 7.50
N LEU A 83 -0.75 -1.90 6.71
CA LEU A 83 0.05 -3.09 6.41
C LEU A 83 1.33 -2.72 5.65
N SER A 84 1.27 -1.79 4.70
CA SER A 84 2.44 -1.26 3.99
C SER A 84 3.47 -0.70 4.97
N LEU A 85 3.03 0.17 5.89
CA LEU A 85 3.92 0.75 6.91
C LEU A 85 4.51 -0.32 7.84
N LEU A 86 3.69 -1.27 8.30
CA LEU A 86 4.15 -2.37 9.14
C LEU A 86 5.26 -3.19 8.45
N LEU A 87 5.04 -3.57 7.19
CA LEU A 87 6.00 -4.34 6.41
C LEU A 87 7.27 -3.55 6.11
N LEU A 88 7.14 -2.27 5.77
CA LEU A 88 8.29 -1.36 5.58
C LEU A 88 9.12 -1.25 6.86
N TYR A 89 8.50 -1.02 8.02
CA TYR A 89 9.21 -0.88 9.30
C TYR A 89 9.90 -2.18 9.72
N LYS A 90 9.28 -3.33 9.51
CA LYS A 90 9.90 -4.64 9.76
C LYS A 90 11.15 -4.88 8.91
N ASN A 91 11.27 -4.20 7.78
CA ASN A 91 12.39 -4.32 6.86
C ASN A 91 13.34 -3.11 6.92
N GLY A 92 13.23 -2.24 7.95
CA GLY A 92 14.15 -1.12 8.19
C GLY A 92 13.88 0.14 7.37
N PHE A 93 12.74 0.23 6.69
CA PHE A 93 12.33 1.42 5.91
C PHE A 93 11.47 2.36 6.76
N ASP A 94 12.13 3.22 7.52
CA ASP A 94 11.51 3.98 8.62
C ASP A 94 11.00 5.39 8.23
N ALA A 95 11.11 5.80 6.96
CA ALA A 95 10.70 7.15 6.52
C ALA A 95 9.26 7.51 6.92
N GLY A 96 8.35 6.52 6.90
CA GLY A 96 6.96 6.68 7.28
C GLY A 96 6.71 7.03 8.76
N LYS A 97 7.73 6.93 9.63
CA LYS A 97 7.66 7.41 11.03
C LYS A 97 7.70 8.94 11.13
N TYR A 98 8.24 9.60 10.13
CA TYR A 98 8.52 11.03 10.11
C TYR A 98 7.77 11.79 9.00
N VAL A 99 7.39 11.09 7.95
CA VAL A 99 6.66 11.61 6.79
C VAL A 99 5.45 10.72 6.55
N SER A 100 4.28 11.32 6.35
CA SER A 100 3.06 10.56 6.12
C SER A 100 3.06 9.89 4.74
N PHE A 101 3.15 8.56 4.75
CA PHE A 101 3.02 7.74 3.54
C PHE A 101 1.63 7.90 2.91
N GLU A 102 0.59 8.05 3.73
CA GLU A 102 -0.78 8.28 3.26
C GLU A 102 -0.94 9.65 2.58
N GLU A 103 -0.28 10.69 3.09
CA GLU A 103 -0.27 12.02 2.48
C GLU A 103 0.36 11.96 1.09
N GLN A 104 1.51 11.28 0.94
CA GLN A 104 2.14 11.09 -0.36
C GLN A 104 1.24 10.36 -1.36
N ILE A 105 0.49 9.34 -0.92
CA ILE A 105 -0.50 8.67 -1.77
C ILE A 105 -1.63 9.65 -2.16
N ASN A 106 -2.10 10.47 -1.23
CA ASN A 106 -3.18 11.43 -1.51
C ASN A 106 -2.76 12.53 -2.48
N ASP A 107 -1.54 13.03 -2.39
CA ASP A 107 -0.98 14.04 -3.30
C ASP A 107 -0.93 13.53 -4.75
N TYR A 108 -0.70 12.23 -4.92
CA TYR A 108 -0.61 11.55 -6.22
C TYR A 108 -1.73 10.53 -6.43
N LYS A 109 -2.90 10.78 -5.87
CA LYS A 109 -4.03 9.85 -5.80
C LYS A 109 -4.42 9.25 -7.15
N ALA A 110 -4.43 10.04 -8.21
CA ALA A 110 -4.79 9.57 -9.55
C ALA A 110 -3.81 8.50 -10.06
N TYR A 111 -2.51 8.68 -9.85
CA TYR A 111 -1.48 7.71 -10.23
C TYR A 111 -1.57 6.42 -9.42
N TYR A 112 -1.85 6.53 -8.12
CA TYR A 112 -2.05 5.37 -7.26
C TYR A 112 -3.22 4.49 -7.74
N TYR A 113 -4.38 5.11 -8.00
CA TYR A 113 -5.55 4.35 -8.46
C TYR A 113 -5.38 3.81 -9.87
N GLU A 114 -4.67 4.50 -10.75
CA GLU A 114 -4.36 4.02 -12.08
C GLU A 114 -3.41 2.81 -12.03
N ALA A 115 -2.36 2.87 -11.23
CA ALA A 115 -1.44 1.75 -11.02
C ALA A 115 -2.17 0.53 -10.44
N LEU A 116 -3.06 0.75 -9.46
CA LEU A 116 -3.90 -0.29 -8.89
C LEU A 116 -4.83 -0.89 -9.93
N ARG A 117 -5.46 -0.06 -10.78
CA ARG A 117 -6.34 -0.50 -11.85
C ARG A 117 -5.60 -1.39 -12.86
N GLN A 118 -4.42 -0.96 -13.29
CA GLN A 118 -3.60 -1.72 -14.24
C GLN A 118 -3.15 -3.05 -13.65
N SER A 119 -2.67 -3.04 -12.40
CA SER A 119 -2.13 -4.24 -11.77
C SER A 119 -3.18 -5.22 -11.27
N SER A 120 -4.43 -4.79 -11.04
CA SER A 120 -5.51 -5.71 -10.68
C SER A 120 -6.22 -6.35 -11.88
N ALA A 121 -6.00 -5.86 -13.10
CA ALA A 121 -6.60 -6.44 -14.30
C ALA A 121 -6.03 -7.84 -14.57
N GLY A 122 -6.91 -8.85 -14.66
CA GLY A 122 -6.53 -10.25 -14.85
C GLY A 122 -5.96 -10.95 -13.62
N TRP A 123 -6.05 -10.34 -12.41
CA TRP A 123 -5.52 -10.93 -11.18
C TRP A 123 -6.16 -12.29 -10.85
N GLU A 124 -7.46 -12.44 -11.04
CA GLU A 124 -8.22 -13.69 -10.81
C GLU A 124 -7.73 -14.86 -11.69
N THR A 125 -7.13 -14.57 -12.84
CA THR A 125 -6.63 -15.56 -13.81
C THR A 125 -5.11 -15.67 -13.83
N ASN A 126 -4.41 -14.99 -12.92
CA ASN A 126 -2.94 -14.87 -12.89
C ASN A 126 -2.33 -14.30 -14.19
N GLU A 127 -3.08 -13.44 -14.89
CA GLU A 127 -2.63 -12.76 -16.11
C GLU A 127 -2.26 -11.30 -15.85
N ASN A 128 -2.32 -10.88 -14.60
CA ASN A 128 -2.02 -9.50 -14.19
C ASN A 128 -0.50 -9.21 -14.18
N SER A 129 -0.17 -7.92 -14.20
CA SER A 129 1.19 -7.43 -13.99
C SER A 129 1.29 -6.66 -12.69
N TYR A 130 2.20 -7.05 -11.81
CA TYR A 130 2.48 -6.32 -10.57
C TYR A 130 3.29 -5.03 -10.80
N PHE A 131 3.95 -4.87 -11.94
CA PHE A 131 4.90 -3.79 -12.21
C PHE A 131 4.34 -2.39 -12.02
N PRO A 132 3.16 -2.01 -12.53
CA PRO A 132 2.64 -0.65 -12.34
C PRO A 132 2.45 -0.31 -10.87
N PHE A 133 1.98 -1.25 -10.07
CA PHE A 133 1.78 -1.03 -8.63
C PHE A 133 3.10 -1.00 -7.86
N ILE A 134 4.06 -1.86 -8.20
CA ILE A 134 5.42 -1.84 -7.63
C ILE A 134 6.08 -0.49 -7.90
N GLU A 135 6.04 0.00 -9.13
CA GLU A 135 6.64 1.29 -9.52
C GLU A 135 6.00 2.45 -8.74
N ASN A 136 4.69 2.48 -8.65
CA ASN A 136 3.98 3.50 -7.88
C ASN A 136 4.32 3.44 -6.39
N PHE A 137 4.37 2.24 -5.81
CA PHE A 137 4.72 2.04 -4.39
C PHE A 137 6.15 2.53 -4.08
N LEU A 138 7.12 2.15 -4.91
CA LEU A 138 8.52 2.57 -4.76
C LEU A 138 8.68 4.08 -4.95
N SER A 139 7.96 4.66 -5.90
CA SER A 139 7.93 6.12 -6.12
C SER A 139 7.38 6.84 -4.90
N THR A 140 6.30 6.35 -4.30
CA THR A 140 5.72 6.89 -3.07
C THR A 140 6.71 6.83 -1.92
N LEU A 141 7.37 5.70 -1.72
CA LEU A 141 8.40 5.53 -0.69
C LEU A 141 9.58 6.47 -0.92
N TYR A 142 10.05 6.59 -2.16
CA TYR A 142 11.10 7.54 -2.54
C TYR A 142 10.73 8.99 -2.20
N MET A 143 9.50 9.40 -2.46
CA MET A 143 9.02 10.73 -2.12
C MET A 143 8.98 10.97 -0.61
N CYS A 144 8.66 9.95 0.20
CA CYS A 144 8.79 10.03 1.67
C CYS A 144 10.24 10.31 2.10
N TYR A 145 11.22 9.59 1.55
CA TYR A 145 12.64 9.84 1.85
C TYR A 145 13.10 11.21 1.37
N LYS A 146 12.66 11.65 0.22
CA LYS A 146 12.97 12.98 -0.32
C LYS A 146 12.44 14.10 0.56
N GLU A 147 11.21 13.95 1.06
CA GLU A 147 10.62 14.91 1.99
C GLU A 147 11.33 14.90 3.35
N LEU A 148 11.71 13.73 3.83
CA LEU A 148 12.48 13.57 5.05
C LEU A 148 13.83 14.32 4.93
N ASP A 149 14.54 14.14 3.84
CA ASP A 149 15.82 14.82 3.54
C ASP A 149 15.67 16.36 3.58
N LYS A 150 14.62 16.90 2.97
CA LYS A 150 14.32 18.34 3.02
C LYS A 150 14.11 18.84 4.45
N ARG A 151 13.37 18.08 5.27
CA ARG A 151 13.14 18.43 6.70
C ARG A 151 14.42 18.45 7.48
N PHE A 152 15.31 17.48 7.28
CA PHE A 152 16.63 17.46 7.92
C PHE A 152 17.56 18.59 7.44
N ALA A 153 17.54 18.93 6.15
CA ALA A 153 18.33 20.04 5.63
C ALA A 153 17.93 21.38 6.27
N VAL A 154 16.64 21.60 6.52
CA VAL A 154 16.15 22.80 7.22
C VAL A 154 16.62 22.85 8.68
N VAL A 155 16.63 21.71 9.37
CA VAL A 155 17.11 21.61 10.78
C VAL A 155 18.62 21.89 10.85
N ASN A 156 19.40 21.30 9.96
CA ASN A 156 20.86 21.48 9.93
C ASN A 156 21.28 22.90 9.47
N GLY A 157 20.46 23.57 8.66
CA GLY A 157 20.69 24.95 8.20
C GLY A 157 20.38 26.02 9.25
N LYS A 158 19.58 25.73 10.26
CA LYS A 158 19.34 26.65 11.39
C LYS A 158 20.52 26.57 12.37
N LYS A 159 21.48 27.48 12.27
CA LYS A 159 22.44 27.74 13.33
C LYS A 159 21.65 28.04 14.62
N VAL A 160 21.68 27.14 15.59
CA VAL A 160 21.14 27.37 16.92
C VAL A 160 21.96 28.50 17.54
N THR A 161 21.43 29.71 17.51
CA THR A 161 22.08 30.86 18.16
C THR A 161 22.14 30.61 19.67
N LYS A 162 23.24 30.98 20.31
CA LYS A 162 23.49 30.79 21.75
C LYS A 162 22.36 31.26 22.68
N LYS A 163 21.44 32.11 22.22
CA LYS A 163 20.27 32.61 22.96
C LYS A 163 19.17 31.58 23.21
N ALA A 164 19.13 30.49 22.49
CA ALA A 164 18.13 29.41 22.68
C ALA A 164 18.56 28.35 23.71
N ARG A 165 19.64 28.61 24.46
CA ARG A 165 20.19 27.68 25.47
C ARG A 165 19.90 28.09 26.92
N VAL A 166 19.15 29.16 27.13
CA VAL A 166 18.86 29.69 28.48
C VAL A 166 17.40 30.13 28.54
N GLU A 167 16.50 29.15 28.52
CA GLU A 167 15.17 29.20 29.14
C GLU A 167 14.70 27.77 29.41
#